data_a8928f0f7e361fc18d486e40324bb10b
#
_entry.id   a8928f0f7e361fc18d486e40324bb10b
#
_cell.length_a   1.000
_cell.length_b   1.000
_cell.length_c   1.000
_cell.angle_alpha   90.00
_cell.angle_beta   90.00
_cell.angle_gamma   90.00
#
_symmetry.space_group_name_H-M   'P 1'
#
loop_
_entity.id
_entity.type
_entity.pdbx_description
1 polymer ?
#
loop_
_entity_poly.entity_id
_entity_poly.type
_entity_poly.pdbx_seq_one_letter_code
_entity_poly.pdbx_strand_id
1 'polypeptide(L)'
;VALTATADRLTRKDIALQLRLCDPAVFIASFDRPNIRLVVRPGQKRFEQITDFLRRRPGQAGIIYCLARRTCEELAQRLNARGLRAAFYHADLPPEERSRVQDDFLYDRVPVICATVAFGMGINKSNVRFVIHYNMPQSIENYYQEIGRCGRDGLPAEALLFYSYGDVKAYREMFQKEEGCPPERAALKITKLERMYSFARSPVCRRKTVLAYFGETYDRRCGQCDICLNPPEYFDGTVIAQKALSALKRTQERVGANLLIDILRGSSRRDIMERGFHRIKTYGAGREYSFAEWSDWLSQLLHLGLLEIAYDEHHHLRITPEGYKVLFEGKPVMLAASLRSAEKPLARKKMPAERTAGELDRREALFQRLRELRRTIAVQEGVPPYVIFHDSTLQEMADRQPLSVADMLRISGVGERKWERYGMLFLLEIQQFVSGDSAENAGP
;
A
#
# COMPACT_ATOMS: atom_id res chain seq x y z
N VAL A 1 -7.20 20.11 -19.50
CA VAL A 1 -6.33 19.58 -18.45
C VAL A 1 -6.94 18.31 -17.91
N ALA A 2 -6.17 17.22 -17.82
CA ALA A 2 -6.57 15.97 -17.20
C ALA A 2 -5.67 15.72 -15.98
N LEU A 3 -6.27 15.41 -14.84
CA LEU A 3 -5.56 15.11 -13.59
C LEU A 3 -6.00 13.74 -13.06
N THR A 4 -5.06 12.91 -12.67
CA THR A 4 -5.34 11.60 -12.08
C THR A 4 -4.29 11.24 -11.05
N ALA A 5 -4.68 10.52 -10.00
CA ALA A 5 -3.77 10.05 -8.96
C ALA A 5 -3.10 8.70 -9.29
N THR A 6 -3.67 7.90 -10.20
CA THR A 6 -3.29 6.49 -10.41
C THR A 6 -3.49 6.07 -11.85
N ALA A 7 -2.71 6.65 -12.76
CA ALA A 7 -2.72 6.20 -14.15
C ALA A 7 -1.45 5.40 -14.45
N ASP A 8 -1.60 4.12 -14.76
CA ASP A 8 -0.56 3.33 -15.36
C ASP A 8 -0.25 3.82 -16.80
N ARG A 9 0.77 3.28 -17.44
CA ARG A 9 1.21 3.70 -18.76
C ARG A 9 0.11 3.59 -19.82
N LEU A 10 -0.73 2.55 -19.73
CA LEU A 10 -1.83 2.30 -20.65
C LEU A 10 -2.95 3.33 -20.44
N THR A 11 -3.38 3.51 -19.20
CA THR A 11 -4.41 4.49 -18.83
C THR A 11 -4.03 5.91 -19.24
N ARG A 12 -2.74 6.30 -19.13
CA ARG A 12 -2.27 7.62 -19.58
C ARG A 12 -2.42 7.81 -21.09
N LYS A 13 -2.10 6.78 -21.88
CA LYS A 13 -2.32 6.79 -23.32
C LYS A 13 -3.80 6.90 -23.67
N ASP A 14 -4.63 6.11 -22.99
CA ASP A 14 -6.07 6.11 -23.21
C ASP A 14 -6.69 7.48 -22.88
N ILE A 15 -6.32 8.10 -21.75
CA ILE A 15 -6.74 9.46 -21.40
C ILE A 15 -6.41 10.46 -22.52
N ALA A 16 -5.19 10.43 -23.05
CA ALA A 16 -4.77 11.33 -24.13
C ALA A 16 -5.60 11.13 -25.40
N LEU A 17 -5.87 9.86 -25.77
CA LEU A 17 -6.68 9.50 -26.92
C LEU A 17 -8.15 9.87 -26.76
N GLN A 18 -8.77 9.51 -25.64
CA GLN A 18 -10.20 9.77 -25.37
C GLN A 18 -10.51 11.26 -25.26
N LEU A 19 -9.61 12.03 -24.66
CA LEU A 19 -9.74 13.48 -24.57
C LEU A 19 -9.23 14.21 -25.82
N ARG A 20 -8.76 13.49 -26.86
CA ARG A 20 -8.20 14.05 -28.10
C ARG A 20 -7.18 15.14 -27.85
N LEU A 21 -6.28 14.91 -26.88
CA LEU A 21 -5.23 15.88 -26.55
C LEU A 21 -4.17 15.89 -27.65
N CYS A 22 -3.93 17.06 -28.26
CA CYS A 22 -2.88 17.26 -29.24
C CYS A 22 -1.58 17.65 -28.52
N ASP A 23 -0.54 16.83 -28.62
CA ASP A 23 0.81 17.04 -28.04
C ASP A 23 0.77 17.56 -26.58
N PRO A 24 0.12 16.83 -25.65
CA PRO A 24 -0.04 17.31 -24.30
C PRO A 24 1.28 17.26 -23.53
N ALA A 25 1.58 18.30 -22.76
CA ALA A 25 2.63 18.26 -21.74
C ALA A 25 2.23 17.27 -20.64
N VAL A 26 3.06 16.25 -20.39
CA VAL A 26 2.79 15.19 -19.40
C VAL A 26 3.71 15.35 -18.19
N PHE A 27 3.12 15.58 -17.03
CA PHE A 27 3.83 15.68 -15.77
C PHE A 27 3.50 14.45 -14.92
N ILE A 28 4.51 13.69 -14.51
CA ILE A 28 4.37 12.49 -13.69
C ILE A 28 5.16 12.68 -12.41
N ALA A 29 4.45 12.75 -11.28
CA ALA A 29 5.09 12.70 -9.96
C ALA A 29 5.40 11.24 -9.59
N SER A 30 6.37 11.05 -8.69
CA SER A 30 6.68 9.72 -8.16
C SER A 30 5.49 9.11 -7.43
N PHE A 31 5.31 7.81 -7.61
CA PHE A 31 4.37 6.98 -6.85
C PHE A 31 4.93 6.56 -5.50
N ASP A 32 6.17 6.93 -5.16
CA ASP A 32 6.74 6.56 -3.86
C ASP A 32 6.11 7.34 -2.71
N ARG A 33 5.68 6.61 -1.71
CA ARG A 33 5.16 7.13 -0.44
C ARG A 33 6.04 6.59 0.69
N PRO A 34 7.25 7.19 0.91
CA PRO A 34 8.24 6.64 1.84
C PRO A 34 7.76 6.58 3.29
N ASN A 35 6.79 7.39 3.67
CA ASN A 35 6.20 7.41 5.00
C ASN A 35 5.18 6.27 5.24
N ILE A 36 4.74 5.53 4.21
CA ILE A 36 3.79 4.43 4.37
C ILE A 36 4.55 3.10 4.44
N ARG A 37 4.45 2.41 5.55
CA ARG A 37 4.95 1.05 5.73
C ARG A 37 3.96 0.05 5.15
N LEU A 38 4.40 -0.78 4.20
CA LEU A 38 3.59 -1.82 3.57
C LEU A 38 3.82 -3.18 4.25
N VAL A 39 2.74 -3.79 4.75
CA VAL A 39 2.77 -5.09 5.43
C VAL A 39 1.71 -6.01 4.84
N VAL A 40 2.09 -7.22 4.48
CA VAL A 40 1.15 -8.23 3.96
C VAL A 40 1.16 -9.46 4.87
N ARG A 41 -0.02 -9.97 5.19
CA ARG A 41 -0.19 -11.14 6.07
C ARG A 41 -1.22 -12.12 5.51
N PRO A 42 -1.04 -13.43 5.75
CA PRO A 42 -2.06 -14.41 5.49
C PRO A 42 -3.35 -14.12 6.26
N GLY A 43 -4.50 -14.43 5.64
CA GLY A 43 -5.82 -14.09 6.16
C GLY A 43 -6.35 -14.99 7.30
N GLN A 44 -5.50 -15.83 7.94
CA GLN A 44 -5.93 -16.60 9.12
C GLN A 44 -6.03 -15.69 10.34
N LYS A 45 -7.07 -15.90 11.16
CA LYS A 45 -7.29 -15.16 12.42
C LYS A 45 -7.21 -13.62 12.22
N ARG A 46 -7.82 -13.10 11.14
CA ARG A 46 -7.80 -11.66 10.79
C ARG A 46 -8.27 -10.78 11.94
N PHE A 47 -9.36 -11.17 12.60
CA PHE A 47 -9.96 -10.38 13.68
C PHE A 47 -9.00 -10.22 14.87
N GLU A 48 -8.37 -11.30 15.30
CA GLU A 48 -7.39 -11.31 16.40
C GLU A 48 -6.17 -10.42 16.03
N GLN A 49 -5.66 -10.58 14.80
CA GLN A 49 -4.56 -9.76 14.32
C GLN A 49 -4.89 -8.26 14.27
N ILE A 50 -6.13 -7.91 13.86
CA ILE A 50 -6.61 -6.52 13.83
C ILE A 50 -6.78 -6.00 15.26
N THR A 51 -7.37 -6.77 16.16
CA THR A 51 -7.55 -6.39 17.56
C THR A 51 -6.21 -6.09 18.22
N ASP A 52 -5.20 -6.94 18.03
CA ASP A 52 -3.85 -6.74 18.55
C ASP A 52 -3.16 -5.53 17.90
N PHE A 53 -3.41 -5.30 16.61
CA PHE A 53 -2.89 -4.13 15.90
C PHE A 53 -3.45 -2.82 16.48
N LEU A 54 -4.75 -2.75 16.70
CA LEU A 54 -5.45 -1.57 17.22
C LEU A 54 -5.11 -1.28 18.69
N ARG A 55 -4.98 -2.31 19.53
CA ARG A 55 -4.59 -2.16 20.94
C ARG A 55 -3.22 -1.52 21.13
N ARG A 56 -2.29 -1.73 20.19
CA ARG A 56 -0.97 -1.09 20.17
C ARG A 56 -0.98 0.34 19.66
N ARG A 57 -2.13 0.83 19.19
CA ARG A 57 -2.30 2.15 18.56
C ARG A 57 -3.55 2.86 19.10
N PRO A 58 -3.63 3.08 20.43
CA PRO A 58 -4.80 3.67 21.04
C PRO A 58 -5.10 5.06 20.45
N GLY A 59 -6.36 5.29 20.08
CA GLY A 59 -6.81 6.58 19.56
C GLY A 59 -6.29 7.00 18.17
N GLN A 60 -5.48 6.21 17.49
CA GLN A 60 -5.05 6.52 16.13
C GLN A 60 -6.19 6.33 15.13
N ALA A 61 -6.31 7.29 14.21
CA ALA A 61 -7.33 7.23 13.15
C ALA A 61 -6.93 6.22 12.06
N GLY A 62 -7.88 5.40 11.62
CA GLY A 62 -7.64 4.45 10.53
C GLY A 62 -8.88 3.91 9.85
N ILE A 63 -8.68 3.28 8.70
CA ILE A 63 -9.73 2.72 7.86
C ILE A 63 -9.48 1.23 7.68
N ILE A 64 -10.53 0.41 7.82
CA ILE A 64 -10.50 -1.03 7.57
C ILE A 64 -11.43 -1.32 6.39
N TYR A 65 -10.86 -1.66 5.24
CA TYR A 65 -11.61 -2.00 4.03
C TYR A 65 -12.07 -3.44 4.03
N CYS A 66 -13.37 -3.65 3.82
CA CYS A 66 -14.01 -4.95 3.69
C CYS A 66 -14.67 -5.10 2.31
N LEU A 67 -14.75 -6.32 1.80
CA LEU A 67 -15.41 -6.61 0.53
C LEU A 67 -16.93 -6.48 0.61
N ALA A 68 -17.54 -7.00 1.68
CA ALA A 68 -18.99 -7.05 1.85
C ALA A 68 -19.47 -6.07 2.94
N ARG A 69 -20.66 -5.50 2.73
CA ARG A 69 -21.35 -4.59 3.67
C ARG A 69 -21.53 -5.23 5.04
N ARG A 70 -22.10 -6.43 5.06
CA ARG A 70 -22.30 -7.22 6.28
C ARG A 70 -21.00 -7.42 7.07
N THR A 71 -19.88 -7.64 6.38
CA THR A 71 -18.57 -7.76 7.05
C THR A 71 -18.15 -6.46 7.71
N CYS A 72 -18.47 -5.28 7.13
CA CYS A 72 -18.19 -3.98 7.76
C CYS A 72 -18.95 -3.84 9.07
N GLU A 73 -20.25 -4.15 9.06
CA GLU A 73 -21.12 -4.06 10.23
C GLU A 73 -20.69 -5.01 11.34
N GLU A 74 -20.55 -6.31 11.02
CA GLU A 74 -20.12 -7.34 11.98
C GLU A 74 -18.73 -7.02 12.57
N LEU A 75 -17.79 -6.55 11.76
CA LEU A 75 -16.46 -6.20 12.23
C LEU A 75 -16.49 -5.02 13.20
N ALA A 76 -17.22 -3.94 12.87
CA ALA A 76 -17.37 -2.79 13.75
C ALA A 76 -18.03 -3.17 15.08
N GLN A 77 -19.10 -3.97 15.06
CA GLN A 77 -19.76 -4.47 16.27
C GLN A 77 -18.81 -5.29 17.14
N ARG A 78 -18.06 -6.23 16.54
CA ARG A 78 -17.09 -7.06 17.25
C ARG A 78 -15.94 -6.25 17.85
N LEU A 79 -15.47 -5.20 17.17
CA LEU A 79 -14.44 -4.29 17.69
C LEU A 79 -14.96 -3.50 18.90
N ASN A 80 -16.18 -2.95 18.80
CA ASN A 80 -16.84 -2.24 19.91
C ASN A 80 -17.03 -3.14 21.13
N ALA A 81 -17.42 -4.41 20.93
CA ALA A 81 -17.53 -5.41 22.01
C ALA A 81 -16.18 -5.70 22.70
N ARG A 82 -15.04 -5.35 22.08
CA ARG A 82 -13.69 -5.44 22.68
C ARG A 82 -13.17 -4.10 23.22
N GLY A 83 -14.05 -3.08 23.32
CA GLY A 83 -13.69 -1.73 23.78
C GLY A 83 -12.91 -0.89 22.75
N LEU A 84 -12.88 -1.32 21.48
CA LEU A 84 -12.21 -0.60 20.39
C LEU A 84 -13.28 0.17 19.61
N ARG A 85 -13.36 1.49 19.78
CA ARG A 85 -14.38 2.34 19.15
C ARG A 85 -14.25 2.30 17.63
N ALA A 86 -15.27 1.77 16.95
CA ALA A 86 -15.34 1.66 15.51
C ALA A 86 -16.76 1.94 15.01
N ALA A 87 -16.88 2.59 13.84
CA ALA A 87 -18.12 2.68 13.11
C ALA A 87 -18.00 1.96 11.76
N PHE A 88 -19.12 1.71 11.10
CA PHE A 88 -19.13 1.13 9.76
C PHE A 88 -19.70 2.11 8.73
N TYR A 89 -19.30 1.93 7.47
CA TYR A 89 -19.72 2.78 6.36
C TYR A 89 -19.85 1.98 5.06
N HIS A 90 -20.99 2.06 4.39
CA HIS A 90 -21.21 1.50 3.05
C HIS A 90 -22.30 2.28 2.31
N ALA A 91 -22.43 2.05 1.01
CA ALA A 91 -23.32 2.82 0.15
C ALA A 91 -24.81 2.68 0.49
N ASP A 92 -25.24 1.58 1.13
CA ASP A 92 -26.64 1.32 1.50
C ASP A 92 -27.08 2.03 2.79
N LEU A 93 -26.16 2.66 3.53
CA LEU A 93 -26.56 3.50 4.66
C LEU A 93 -27.37 4.70 4.17
N PRO A 94 -28.39 5.13 4.94
CA PRO A 94 -29.10 6.38 4.68
C PRO A 94 -28.13 7.56 4.56
N PRO A 95 -28.43 8.55 3.70
CA PRO A 95 -27.52 9.71 3.50
C PRO A 95 -27.15 10.42 4.80
N GLU A 96 -28.09 10.57 5.73
CA GLU A 96 -27.88 11.20 7.04
C GLU A 96 -26.90 10.41 7.91
N GLU A 97 -27.02 9.07 7.94
CA GLU A 97 -26.09 8.23 8.66
C GLU A 97 -24.70 8.26 8.04
N ARG A 98 -24.60 8.27 6.70
CA ARG A 98 -23.33 8.41 6.00
C ARG A 98 -22.62 9.70 6.38
N SER A 99 -23.35 10.83 6.39
CA SER A 99 -22.82 12.13 6.80
C SER A 99 -22.39 12.10 8.25
N ARG A 100 -23.22 11.58 9.16
CA ARG A 100 -22.89 11.46 10.59
C ARG A 100 -21.61 10.65 10.84
N VAL A 101 -21.50 9.46 10.24
CA VAL A 101 -20.31 8.60 10.40
C VAL A 101 -19.07 9.27 9.82
N GLN A 102 -19.21 9.96 8.70
CA GLN A 102 -18.11 10.70 8.09
C GLN A 102 -17.65 11.85 8.99
N ASP A 103 -18.58 12.62 9.56
CA ASP A 103 -18.28 13.71 10.49
C ASP A 103 -17.65 13.18 11.77
N ASP A 104 -18.17 12.08 12.33
CA ASP A 104 -17.61 11.45 13.53
C ASP A 104 -16.16 11.03 13.31
N PHE A 105 -15.81 10.55 12.11
CA PHE A 105 -14.43 10.24 11.76
C PHE A 105 -13.59 11.50 11.53
N LEU A 106 -14.10 12.50 10.82
CA LEU A 106 -13.39 13.75 10.54
C LEU A 106 -13.08 14.53 11.83
N TYR A 107 -14.01 14.55 12.78
CA TYR A 107 -13.86 15.24 14.06
C TYR A 107 -13.22 14.40 15.18
N ASP A 108 -12.59 13.27 14.85
CA ASP A 108 -11.92 12.36 15.81
C ASP A 108 -12.83 11.77 16.91
N ARG A 109 -14.17 11.78 16.71
CA ARG A 109 -15.12 11.16 17.64
C ARG A 109 -15.05 9.64 17.58
N VAL A 110 -14.87 9.09 16.38
CA VAL A 110 -14.64 7.67 16.10
C VAL A 110 -13.31 7.50 15.41
N PRO A 111 -12.34 6.76 15.99
CA PRO A 111 -11.01 6.60 15.41
C PRO A 111 -10.95 5.58 14.27
N VAL A 112 -11.83 4.58 14.22
CA VAL A 112 -11.77 3.48 13.25
C VAL A 112 -13.04 3.39 12.45
N ILE A 113 -12.90 3.34 11.11
CA ILE A 113 -14.02 3.07 10.21
C ILE A 113 -13.82 1.72 9.51
N CYS A 114 -14.81 0.83 9.66
CA CYS A 114 -14.92 -0.39 8.85
C CYS A 114 -15.78 -0.09 7.63
N ALA A 115 -15.22 -0.13 6.42
CA ALA A 115 -15.91 0.35 5.25
C ALA A 115 -15.73 -0.51 4.00
N THR A 116 -16.70 -0.42 3.08
CA THR A 116 -16.47 -0.81 1.69
C THR A 116 -15.71 0.29 0.94
N VAL A 117 -15.31 0.03 -0.30
CA VAL A 117 -14.65 1.01 -1.18
C VAL A 117 -15.45 2.31 -1.39
N ALA A 118 -16.75 2.32 -1.03
CA ALA A 118 -17.59 3.52 -1.07
C ALA A 118 -17.11 4.62 -0.10
N PHE A 119 -16.37 4.26 0.97
CA PHE A 119 -15.77 5.21 1.89
C PHE A 119 -14.41 5.66 1.37
N GLY A 120 -14.35 6.84 0.85
CA GLY A 120 -13.04 7.34 0.42
C GLY A 120 -13.08 8.46 -0.59
N MET A 121 -14.02 8.51 -1.50
CA MET A 121 -14.20 9.67 -2.37
C MET A 121 -14.60 10.87 -1.52
N GLY A 122 -13.77 11.94 -1.53
CA GLY A 122 -14.04 13.17 -0.78
C GLY A 122 -13.55 13.18 0.68
N ILE A 123 -12.96 12.12 1.23
CA ILE A 123 -12.39 12.15 2.57
C ILE A 123 -11.05 12.85 2.56
N ASN A 124 -11.02 14.03 3.17
CA ASN A 124 -9.81 14.84 3.31
C ASN A 124 -9.34 14.89 4.78
N LYS A 125 -9.09 13.72 5.39
CA LYS A 125 -8.51 13.61 6.72
C LYS A 125 -7.02 13.29 6.57
N SER A 126 -6.14 14.22 6.95
CA SER A 126 -4.69 14.11 6.76
C SER A 126 -4.01 13.13 7.73
N ASN A 127 -4.57 13.00 8.93
CA ASN A 127 -3.98 12.25 10.04
C ASN A 127 -4.46 10.79 10.16
N VAL A 128 -4.84 10.16 9.06
CA VAL A 128 -5.10 8.71 9.03
C VAL A 128 -3.77 7.97 9.18
N ARG A 129 -3.62 7.19 10.25
CA ARG A 129 -2.35 6.51 10.60
C ARG A 129 -2.24 5.11 10.02
N PHE A 130 -3.35 4.48 9.68
CA PHE A 130 -3.32 3.16 9.06
C PHE A 130 -4.50 2.92 8.12
N VAL A 131 -4.24 2.05 7.13
CA VAL A 131 -5.26 1.43 6.30
C VAL A 131 -5.08 -0.08 6.41
N ILE A 132 -6.17 -0.78 6.76
CA ILE A 132 -6.19 -2.25 6.83
C ILE A 132 -7.13 -2.76 5.74
N HIS A 133 -6.65 -3.69 4.94
CA HIS A 133 -7.49 -4.47 4.03
C HIS A 133 -7.87 -5.78 4.70
N TYR A 134 -9.11 -5.87 5.19
CA TYR A 134 -9.66 -7.12 5.73
C TYR A 134 -9.78 -8.17 4.65
N ASN A 135 -10.21 -7.78 3.46
CA ASN A 135 -10.17 -8.56 2.23
C ASN A 135 -9.19 -7.93 1.24
N MET A 136 -8.56 -8.75 0.42
CA MET A 136 -7.66 -8.28 -0.62
C MET A 136 -8.40 -7.38 -1.63
N PRO A 137 -7.86 -6.23 -2.05
CA PRO A 137 -8.41 -5.43 -3.14
C PRO A 137 -8.41 -6.17 -4.48
N GLN A 138 -9.26 -5.77 -5.41
CA GLN A 138 -9.36 -6.41 -6.72
C GLN A 138 -8.18 -6.14 -7.65
N SER A 139 -7.38 -5.09 -7.39
CA SER A 139 -6.22 -4.75 -8.21
C SER A 139 -5.17 -3.96 -7.41
N ILE A 140 -3.96 -3.84 -7.95
CA ILE A 140 -2.88 -3.03 -7.35
C ILE A 140 -3.23 -1.54 -7.39
N GLU A 141 -3.94 -1.07 -8.41
CA GLU A 141 -4.41 0.32 -8.51
C GLU A 141 -5.38 0.66 -7.38
N ASN A 142 -6.37 -0.21 -7.13
CA ASN A 142 -7.30 -0.03 -5.99
C ASN A 142 -6.54 -0.04 -4.67
N TYR A 143 -5.64 -1.01 -4.48
CA TYR A 143 -4.79 -1.07 -3.31
C TYR A 143 -4.01 0.24 -3.09
N TYR A 144 -3.35 0.75 -4.14
CA TYR A 144 -2.58 1.98 -4.07
C TYR A 144 -3.44 3.22 -3.75
N GLN A 145 -4.61 3.35 -4.38
CA GLN A 145 -5.56 4.43 -4.08
C GLN A 145 -6.05 4.40 -2.64
N GLU A 146 -6.33 3.22 -2.11
CA GLU A 146 -6.85 3.01 -0.76
C GLU A 146 -5.78 3.28 0.29
N ILE A 147 -4.56 2.76 0.13
CA ILE A 147 -3.45 3.08 1.04
C ILE A 147 -2.99 4.54 0.96
N GLY A 148 -3.19 5.19 -0.18
CA GLY A 148 -2.91 6.63 -0.38
C GLY A 148 -3.73 7.56 0.51
N ARG A 149 -4.72 7.03 1.25
CA ARG A 149 -5.52 7.79 2.23
C ARG A 149 -4.82 7.98 3.56
N CYS A 150 -3.86 7.11 3.93
CA CYS A 150 -3.09 7.31 5.15
C CYS A 150 -1.82 8.13 4.94
N GLY A 151 -1.36 8.77 6.00
CA GLY A 151 -0.10 9.52 6.03
C GLY A 151 -0.05 10.71 5.06
N ARG A 152 -1.16 11.40 4.78
CA ARG A 152 -1.18 12.56 3.88
C ARG A 152 -0.44 13.78 4.45
N ASP A 153 -0.26 13.81 5.76
CA ASP A 153 0.52 14.81 6.48
C ASP A 153 2.03 14.52 6.51
N GLY A 154 2.49 13.47 5.82
CA GLY A 154 3.90 13.07 5.76
C GLY A 154 4.37 12.23 6.95
N LEU A 155 3.58 12.12 8.02
CA LEU A 155 3.94 11.31 9.17
C LEU A 155 3.87 9.80 8.87
N PRO A 156 4.59 8.96 9.65
CA PRO A 156 4.56 7.52 9.50
C PRO A 156 3.14 6.96 9.53
N ALA A 157 2.84 6.10 8.57
CA ALA A 157 1.58 5.38 8.48
C ALA A 157 1.83 3.93 8.06
N GLU A 158 0.85 3.05 8.30
CA GLU A 158 0.97 1.63 7.99
C GLU A 158 -0.20 1.13 7.15
N ALA A 159 0.10 0.41 6.08
CA ALA A 159 -0.87 -0.31 5.27
C ALA A 159 -0.73 -1.81 5.53
N LEU A 160 -1.74 -2.41 6.15
CA LEU A 160 -1.80 -3.84 6.45
C LEU A 160 -2.78 -4.54 5.51
N LEU A 161 -2.28 -5.44 4.69
CA LEU A 161 -3.06 -6.22 3.75
C LEU A 161 -3.20 -7.66 4.23
N PHE A 162 -4.43 -8.13 4.41
CA PHE A 162 -4.73 -9.56 4.53
C PHE A 162 -5.09 -10.14 3.17
N TYR A 163 -4.62 -11.34 2.88
CA TYR A 163 -4.94 -12.05 1.65
C TYR A 163 -5.33 -13.49 1.91
N SER A 164 -6.24 -13.99 1.09
CA SER A 164 -6.61 -15.41 1.04
C SER A 164 -7.06 -15.80 -0.37
N TYR A 165 -7.00 -17.09 -0.68
CA TYR A 165 -7.57 -17.57 -1.94
C TYR A 165 -9.10 -17.44 -1.97
N GLY A 166 -9.74 -17.45 -0.79
CA GLY A 166 -11.17 -17.19 -0.66
C GLY A 166 -11.58 -15.82 -1.19
N ASP A 167 -10.72 -14.79 -1.00
CA ASP A 167 -10.98 -13.45 -1.54
C ASP A 167 -10.97 -13.47 -3.09
N VAL A 168 -10.03 -14.22 -3.69
CA VAL A 168 -9.95 -14.39 -5.16
C VAL A 168 -11.20 -15.07 -5.70
N LYS A 169 -11.65 -16.13 -5.03
CA LYS A 169 -12.87 -16.86 -5.41
C LYS A 169 -14.11 -15.95 -5.35
N ALA A 170 -14.26 -15.19 -4.27
CA ALA A 170 -15.38 -14.27 -4.09
C ALA A 170 -15.42 -13.20 -5.19
N TYR A 171 -14.27 -12.61 -5.57
CA TYR A 171 -14.21 -11.66 -6.67
C TYR A 171 -14.52 -12.28 -8.03
N ARG A 172 -14.01 -13.49 -8.32
CA ARG A 172 -14.33 -14.19 -9.56
C ARG A 172 -15.83 -14.45 -9.70
N GLU A 173 -16.48 -14.91 -8.63
CA GLU A 173 -17.93 -15.10 -8.60
C GLU A 173 -18.71 -13.79 -8.80
N MET A 174 -18.22 -12.70 -8.22
CA MET A 174 -18.80 -11.37 -8.39
C MET A 174 -18.67 -10.87 -9.84
N PHE A 175 -17.50 -11.03 -10.46
CA PHE A 175 -17.28 -10.62 -11.86
C PHE A 175 -18.10 -11.46 -12.85
N GLN A 176 -18.34 -12.75 -12.55
CA GLN A 176 -19.18 -13.62 -13.39
C GLN A 176 -20.67 -13.27 -13.30
N LYS A 177 -21.11 -12.71 -12.16
CA LYS A 177 -22.52 -12.31 -11.93
C LYS A 177 -22.81 -10.88 -12.41
N GLU A 178 -21.80 -10.13 -12.85
CA GLU A 178 -21.97 -8.76 -13.34
C GLU A 178 -22.65 -8.76 -14.71
N GLU A 179 -23.96 -8.49 -14.72
CA GLU A 179 -24.77 -8.44 -15.94
C GLU A 179 -24.25 -7.35 -16.89
N GLY A 180 -24.15 -7.67 -18.21
CA GLY A 180 -23.74 -6.72 -19.24
C GLY A 180 -22.23 -6.42 -19.30
N CYS A 181 -21.39 -7.10 -18.52
CA CYS A 181 -19.94 -6.92 -18.61
C CYS A 181 -19.37 -7.64 -19.85
N PRO A 182 -18.72 -6.93 -20.78
CA PRO A 182 -18.10 -7.57 -21.93
C PRO A 182 -17.06 -8.62 -21.50
N PRO A 183 -16.95 -9.78 -22.19
CA PRO A 183 -16.02 -10.86 -21.82
C PRO A 183 -14.56 -10.40 -21.67
N GLU A 184 -14.12 -9.49 -22.54
CA GLU A 184 -12.76 -8.92 -22.51
C GLU A 184 -12.52 -8.11 -21.22
N ARG A 185 -13.52 -7.35 -20.79
CA ARG A 185 -13.45 -6.56 -19.56
C ARG A 185 -13.44 -7.46 -18.32
N ALA A 186 -14.22 -8.53 -18.33
CA ALA A 186 -14.21 -9.54 -17.27
C ALA A 186 -12.84 -10.23 -17.19
N ALA A 187 -12.26 -10.62 -18.33
CA ALA A 187 -10.94 -11.22 -18.40
C ALA A 187 -9.84 -10.27 -17.85
N LEU A 188 -9.91 -8.99 -18.20
CA LEU A 188 -8.98 -7.97 -17.67
C LEU A 188 -9.10 -7.84 -16.16
N LYS A 189 -10.33 -7.80 -15.58
CA LYS A 189 -10.55 -7.76 -14.13
C LYS A 189 -9.93 -8.98 -13.44
N ILE A 190 -10.11 -10.17 -13.99
CA ILE A 190 -9.53 -11.41 -13.49
C ILE A 190 -7.99 -11.35 -13.51
N THR A 191 -7.40 -10.89 -14.60
CA THR A 191 -5.94 -10.77 -14.73
C THR A 191 -5.37 -9.79 -13.69
N LYS A 192 -6.02 -8.64 -13.48
CA LYS A 192 -5.61 -7.67 -12.47
C LYS A 192 -5.74 -8.24 -11.06
N LEU A 193 -6.80 -9.00 -10.77
CA LEU A 193 -7.00 -9.69 -9.50
C LEU A 193 -5.89 -10.74 -9.25
N GLU A 194 -5.55 -11.53 -10.25
CA GLU A 194 -4.47 -12.51 -10.15
C GLU A 194 -3.11 -11.84 -9.89
N ARG A 195 -2.87 -10.69 -10.52
CA ARG A 195 -1.68 -9.89 -10.28
C ARG A 195 -1.63 -9.33 -8.84
N MET A 196 -2.76 -8.88 -8.31
CA MET A 196 -2.88 -8.46 -6.91
C MET A 196 -2.63 -9.63 -5.94
N TYR A 197 -3.14 -10.81 -6.23
CA TYR A 197 -2.88 -12.02 -5.44
C TYR A 197 -1.40 -12.45 -5.52
N SER A 198 -0.80 -12.35 -6.71
CA SER A 198 0.64 -12.58 -6.90
C SER A 198 1.49 -11.58 -6.10
N PHE A 199 1.14 -10.28 -6.11
CA PHE A 199 1.77 -9.26 -5.28
C PHE A 199 1.72 -9.62 -3.78
N ALA A 200 0.55 -10.06 -3.29
CA ALA A 200 0.40 -10.42 -1.88
C ALA A 200 1.31 -11.59 -1.46
N ARG A 201 1.60 -12.51 -2.37
CA ARG A 201 2.46 -13.68 -2.14
C ARG A 201 3.92 -13.48 -2.54
N SER A 202 4.23 -12.36 -3.17
CA SER A 202 5.56 -12.08 -3.71
C SER A 202 6.64 -12.05 -2.61
N PRO A 203 7.82 -12.64 -2.84
CA PRO A 203 8.99 -12.49 -1.99
C PRO A 203 9.79 -11.20 -2.29
N VAL A 204 9.34 -10.39 -3.23
CA VAL A 204 9.99 -9.12 -3.60
C VAL A 204 9.54 -7.99 -2.67
N CYS A 205 10.40 -6.99 -2.45
CA CYS A 205 10.09 -5.78 -1.69
C CYS A 205 8.76 -5.17 -2.14
N ARG A 206 7.80 -4.98 -1.22
CA ARG A 206 6.45 -4.50 -1.52
C ARG A 206 6.45 -3.17 -2.27
N ARG A 207 7.28 -2.23 -1.82
CA ARG A 207 7.41 -0.93 -2.47
C ARG A 207 7.96 -1.04 -3.88
N LYS A 208 9.02 -1.83 -4.07
CA LYS A 208 9.58 -2.08 -5.40
C LYS A 208 8.52 -2.62 -6.36
N THR A 209 7.72 -3.58 -5.91
CA THR A 209 6.66 -4.19 -6.73
C THR A 209 5.57 -3.18 -7.12
N VAL A 210 5.13 -2.33 -6.16
CA VAL A 210 4.12 -1.29 -6.45
C VAL A 210 4.67 -0.25 -7.43
N LEU A 211 5.89 0.23 -7.23
CA LEU A 211 6.51 1.22 -8.13
C LEU A 211 6.73 0.65 -9.52
N ALA A 212 7.23 -0.59 -9.63
CA ALA A 212 7.39 -1.29 -10.90
C ALA A 212 6.05 -1.46 -11.65
N TYR A 213 4.95 -1.68 -10.91
CA TYR A 213 3.61 -1.75 -11.50
C TYR A 213 3.23 -0.45 -12.25
N PHE A 214 3.58 0.70 -11.68
CA PHE A 214 3.34 2.02 -12.30
C PHE A 214 4.43 2.46 -13.28
N GLY A 215 5.42 1.58 -13.56
CA GLY A 215 6.52 1.84 -14.49
C GLY A 215 7.64 2.70 -13.91
N GLU A 216 7.71 2.80 -12.57
CA GLU A 216 8.78 3.53 -11.87
C GLU A 216 9.88 2.56 -11.41
N THR A 217 11.13 2.87 -11.74
CA THR A 217 12.29 2.08 -11.34
C THR A 217 12.67 2.38 -9.89
N TYR A 218 12.90 1.32 -9.09
CA TYR A 218 13.32 1.42 -7.71
C TYR A 218 14.44 0.41 -7.42
N ASP A 219 15.68 0.87 -7.43
CA ASP A 219 16.85 -0.03 -7.40
C ASP A 219 17.24 -0.55 -6.01
N ARG A 220 16.69 0.05 -4.95
CA ARG A 220 16.98 -0.33 -3.56
C ARG A 220 15.85 -1.11 -2.90
N ARG A 221 16.10 -1.67 -1.72
CA ARG A 221 15.07 -2.19 -0.82
C ARG A 221 14.54 -1.04 0.05
N CYS A 222 13.24 -1.04 0.36
CA CYS A 222 12.66 0.03 1.17
C CYS A 222 13.05 -0.03 2.67
N GLY A 223 13.58 -1.16 3.13
CA GLY A 223 14.02 -1.35 4.51
C GLY A 223 12.90 -1.52 5.56
N GLN A 224 11.65 -1.26 5.22
CA GLN A 224 10.56 -1.20 6.21
C GLN A 224 9.34 -2.10 5.93
N CYS A 225 9.20 -2.70 4.74
CA CYS A 225 8.11 -3.64 4.48
C CYS A 225 8.37 -5.00 5.13
N ASP A 226 7.33 -5.84 5.21
CA ASP A 226 7.41 -7.20 5.76
C ASP A 226 8.54 -8.03 5.15
N ILE A 227 8.74 -7.95 3.82
CA ILE A 227 9.80 -8.68 3.11
C ILE A 227 11.20 -8.12 3.41
N CYS A 228 11.35 -6.80 3.53
CA CYS A 228 12.67 -6.22 3.83
C CYS A 228 13.10 -6.49 5.27
N LEU A 229 12.15 -6.56 6.20
CA LEU A 229 12.42 -6.86 7.62
C LEU A 229 12.66 -8.34 7.87
N ASN A 230 12.05 -9.22 7.06
CA ASN A 230 12.22 -10.67 7.12
C ASN A 230 12.47 -11.21 5.71
N PRO A 231 13.68 -10.99 5.16
CA PRO A 231 13.99 -11.36 3.80
C PRO A 231 14.01 -12.88 3.65
N PRO A 232 13.47 -13.43 2.56
CA PRO A 232 13.66 -14.84 2.23
C PRO A 232 15.10 -15.10 1.82
N GLU A 233 15.45 -16.36 1.69
CA GLU A 233 16.72 -16.75 1.09
C GLU A 233 16.72 -16.42 -0.40
N TYR A 234 17.74 -15.69 -0.84
CA TYR A 234 17.93 -15.31 -2.23
C TYR A 234 19.12 -16.06 -2.83
N PHE A 235 19.01 -16.35 -4.11
CA PHE A 235 20.09 -16.92 -4.90
C PHE A 235 20.32 -16.11 -6.18
N ASP A 236 21.47 -16.29 -6.83
CA ASP A 236 21.73 -15.67 -8.11
C ASP A 236 20.88 -16.34 -9.21
N GLY A 237 19.81 -15.68 -9.60
CA GLY A 237 18.89 -16.08 -10.64
C GLY A 237 19.17 -15.43 -12.00
N THR A 238 20.34 -14.81 -12.19
CA THR A 238 20.68 -14.06 -13.41
C THR A 238 20.51 -14.92 -14.67
N VAL A 239 21.02 -16.15 -14.66
CA VAL A 239 20.90 -17.08 -15.81
C VAL A 239 19.43 -17.44 -16.08
N ILE A 240 18.62 -17.65 -15.03
CA ILE A 240 17.18 -17.94 -15.15
C ILE A 240 16.47 -16.74 -15.80
N ALA A 241 16.75 -15.54 -15.32
CA ALA A 241 16.20 -14.32 -15.87
C ALA A 241 16.62 -14.15 -17.35
N GLN A 242 17.90 -14.37 -17.68
CA GLN A 242 18.38 -14.29 -19.07
C GLN A 242 17.74 -15.33 -19.97
N LYS A 243 17.52 -16.57 -19.51
CA LYS A 243 16.77 -17.60 -20.26
C LYS A 243 15.35 -17.11 -20.61
N ALA A 244 14.63 -16.59 -19.61
CA ALA A 244 13.26 -16.08 -19.81
C ALA A 244 13.20 -14.87 -20.74
N LEU A 245 14.04 -13.87 -20.49
CA LEU A 245 14.11 -12.65 -21.31
C LEU A 245 14.55 -12.94 -22.74
N SER A 246 15.55 -13.83 -22.92
CA SER A 246 16.01 -14.23 -24.25
C SER A 246 14.93 -15.00 -25.04
N ALA A 247 14.19 -15.89 -24.38
CA ALA A 247 13.07 -16.60 -25.00
C ALA A 247 11.97 -15.62 -25.41
N LEU A 248 11.61 -14.67 -24.54
CA LEU A 248 10.63 -13.65 -24.82
C LEU A 248 11.04 -12.75 -25.99
N LYS A 249 12.31 -12.33 -26.04
CA LYS A 249 12.83 -11.54 -27.18
C LYS A 249 12.74 -12.31 -28.50
N ARG A 250 13.08 -13.61 -28.50
CA ARG A 250 13.03 -14.46 -29.69
C ARG A 250 11.62 -14.79 -30.17
N THR A 251 10.62 -14.72 -29.27
CA THR A 251 9.21 -14.84 -29.64
C THR A 251 8.60 -13.49 -30.05
N GLN A 252 9.46 -12.45 -30.25
CA GLN A 252 9.04 -11.07 -30.60
C GLN A 252 8.06 -10.48 -29.60
N GLU A 253 8.16 -10.90 -28.32
CA GLU A 253 7.29 -10.44 -27.23
C GLU A 253 5.78 -10.70 -27.48
N ARG A 254 5.45 -11.71 -28.31
CA ARG A 254 4.08 -12.07 -28.70
C ARG A 254 3.56 -13.30 -27.97
N VAL A 255 3.96 -13.48 -26.71
CA VAL A 255 3.55 -14.63 -25.89
C VAL A 255 3.20 -14.18 -24.47
N GLY A 256 2.19 -14.84 -23.88
CA GLY A 256 1.87 -14.70 -22.47
C GLY A 256 2.73 -15.61 -21.59
N ALA A 257 2.61 -15.47 -20.29
CA ALA A 257 3.45 -16.18 -19.30
C ALA A 257 3.39 -17.71 -19.46
N ASN A 258 2.22 -18.28 -19.57
CA ASN A 258 2.08 -19.74 -19.67
C ASN A 258 2.73 -20.31 -20.94
N LEU A 259 2.54 -19.65 -22.07
CA LEU A 259 3.13 -20.08 -23.34
C LEU A 259 4.67 -19.94 -23.30
N LEU A 260 5.18 -18.87 -22.68
CA LEU A 260 6.62 -18.69 -22.49
C LEU A 260 7.22 -19.80 -21.62
N ILE A 261 6.53 -20.21 -20.54
CA ILE A 261 6.95 -21.34 -19.71
C ILE A 261 6.99 -22.63 -20.52
N ASP A 262 5.97 -22.91 -21.30
CA ASP A 262 5.90 -24.11 -22.14
C ASP A 262 7.02 -24.14 -23.20
N ILE A 263 7.37 -23.00 -23.79
CA ILE A 263 8.51 -22.87 -24.71
C ILE A 263 9.82 -23.15 -23.98
N LEU A 264 10.04 -22.55 -22.81
CA LEU A 264 11.25 -22.77 -22.01
C LEU A 264 11.40 -24.22 -21.56
N ARG A 265 10.30 -24.90 -21.29
CA ARG A 265 10.29 -26.31 -20.94
C ARG A 265 10.38 -27.28 -22.12
N GLY A 266 10.25 -26.77 -23.35
CA GLY A 266 10.31 -27.58 -24.56
C GLY A 266 9.05 -28.42 -24.76
N SER A 267 7.88 -27.83 -24.52
CA SER A 267 6.58 -28.48 -24.71
C SER A 267 6.23 -28.65 -26.19
N SER A 268 5.70 -29.81 -26.55
CA SER A 268 5.25 -30.13 -27.91
C SER A 268 3.82 -29.64 -28.23
N ARG A 269 3.34 -28.63 -27.51
CA ARG A 269 2.00 -28.06 -27.78
C ARG A 269 1.85 -27.60 -29.23
N ARG A 270 0.65 -27.80 -29.75
CA ARG A 270 0.32 -27.50 -31.16
C ARG A 270 0.59 -26.04 -31.52
N ASP A 271 0.22 -25.09 -30.67
CA ASP A 271 0.44 -23.65 -30.88
C ASP A 271 1.94 -23.26 -30.93
N ILE A 272 2.83 -23.97 -30.22
CA ILE A 272 4.29 -23.80 -30.27
C ILE A 272 4.84 -24.28 -31.58
N MET A 273 4.33 -25.42 -32.10
CA MET A 273 4.79 -26.02 -33.33
C MET A 273 4.31 -25.21 -34.55
N GLU A 274 3.04 -24.82 -34.57
CA GLU A 274 2.45 -24.02 -35.69
C GLU A 274 3.09 -22.62 -35.81
N ARG A 275 3.43 -21.99 -34.65
CA ARG A 275 4.11 -20.68 -34.63
C ARG A 275 5.63 -20.77 -34.83
N GLY A 276 6.18 -21.97 -34.95
CA GLY A 276 7.61 -22.19 -35.20
C GLY A 276 8.52 -21.94 -34.00
N PHE A 277 7.96 -21.77 -32.79
CA PHE A 277 8.74 -21.48 -31.58
C PHE A 277 9.62 -22.64 -31.13
N HIS A 278 9.39 -23.88 -31.58
CA HIS A 278 10.28 -25.02 -31.35
C HIS A 278 11.66 -24.87 -32.03
N ARG A 279 11.83 -23.92 -32.97
CA ARG A 279 13.09 -23.67 -33.70
C ARG A 279 13.99 -22.62 -33.05
N ILE A 280 13.50 -21.88 -32.07
CA ILE A 280 14.30 -20.84 -31.41
C ILE A 280 15.35 -21.48 -30.46
N LYS A 281 16.53 -20.86 -30.34
CA LYS A 281 17.64 -21.39 -29.50
C LYS A 281 17.28 -21.59 -28.03
N THR A 282 16.26 -20.91 -27.55
CA THR A 282 15.81 -20.97 -26.15
C THR A 282 14.66 -21.95 -25.92
N TYR A 283 14.23 -22.68 -26.96
CA TYR A 283 13.26 -23.74 -26.79
C TYR A 283 13.85 -24.88 -25.96
N GLY A 284 13.19 -25.21 -24.87
CA GLY A 284 13.65 -26.22 -23.93
C GLY A 284 14.89 -25.83 -23.09
N ALA A 285 15.30 -24.55 -23.12
CA ALA A 285 16.49 -24.10 -22.35
C ALA A 285 16.28 -24.10 -20.83
N GLY A 286 15.09 -24.40 -20.36
CA GLY A 286 14.74 -24.49 -18.94
C GLY A 286 13.97 -25.76 -18.59
N ARG A 287 14.25 -26.87 -19.29
CA ARG A 287 13.59 -28.18 -19.07
C ARG A 287 13.79 -28.73 -17.67
N GLU A 288 14.92 -28.40 -17.06
CA GLU A 288 15.31 -28.82 -15.71
C GLU A 288 14.36 -28.30 -14.62
N TYR A 289 13.58 -27.27 -14.91
CA TYR A 289 12.68 -26.64 -13.96
C TYR A 289 11.21 -26.99 -14.23
N SER A 290 10.45 -27.10 -13.17
CA SER A 290 8.99 -27.36 -13.24
C SER A 290 8.23 -26.12 -13.74
N PHE A 291 6.99 -26.32 -14.19
CA PHE A 291 6.08 -25.22 -14.53
C PHE A 291 5.85 -24.28 -13.34
N ALA A 292 5.77 -24.82 -12.14
CA ALA A 292 5.53 -24.04 -10.91
C ALA A 292 6.73 -23.13 -10.58
N GLU A 293 7.95 -23.61 -10.69
CA GLU A 293 9.16 -22.81 -10.48
C GLU A 293 9.25 -21.67 -11.50
N TRP A 294 9.07 -21.98 -12.80
CA TRP A 294 9.03 -20.95 -13.83
C TRP A 294 7.95 -19.90 -13.58
N SER A 295 6.74 -20.31 -13.15
CA SER A 295 5.66 -19.43 -12.82
C SER A 295 6.00 -18.46 -11.67
N ASP A 296 6.64 -19.00 -10.62
CA ASP A 296 7.10 -18.21 -9.48
C ASP A 296 8.18 -17.21 -9.89
N TRP A 297 9.17 -17.63 -10.70
CA TRP A 297 10.25 -16.74 -11.16
C TRP A 297 9.76 -15.69 -12.16
N LEU A 298 8.89 -16.03 -13.10
CA LEU A 298 8.30 -15.02 -14.00
C LEU A 298 7.50 -13.97 -13.21
N SER A 299 6.77 -14.40 -12.18
CA SER A 299 6.11 -13.47 -11.25
C SER A 299 7.13 -12.55 -10.55
N GLN A 300 8.27 -13.10 -10.11
CA GLN A 300 9.33 -12.28 -9.51
C GLN A 300 9.94 -11.30 -10.52
N LEU A 301 10.19 -11.71 -11.78
CA LEU A 301 10.69 -10.82 -12.82
C LEU A 301 9.71 -9.66 -13.10
N LEU A 302 8.40 -9.94 -13.10
CA LEU A 302 7.36 -8.91 -13.18
C LEU A 302 7.40 -7.94 -11.97
N HIS A 303 7.56 -8.48 -10.76
CA HIS A 303 7.62 -7.69 -9.53
C HIS A 303 8.92 -6.90 -9.37
N LEU A 304 10.00 -7.38 -9.98
CA LEU A 304 11.27 -6.68 -10.06
C LEU A 304 11.27 -5.57 -11.13
N GLY A 305 10.23 -5.51 -11.97
CA GLY A 305 10.11 -4.55 -13.05
C GLY A 305 10.98 -4.88 -14.27
N LEU A 306 11.39 -6.15 -14.44
CA LEU A 306 12.16 -6.61 -15.61
C LEU A 306 11.25 -6.99 -16.78
N LEU A 307 10.00 -7.30 -16.46
CA LEU A 307 8.93 -7.62 -17.40
C LEU A 307 7.70 -6.75 -17.10
N GLU A 308 6.88 -6.50 -18.11
CA GLU A 308 5.54 -5.92 -17.98
C GLU A 308 4.51 -6.74 -18.76
N ILE A 309 3.23 -6.59 -18.42
CA ILE A 309 2.12 -7.23 -19.15
C ILE A 309 1.46 -6.17 -20.03
N ALA A 310 1.44 -6.40 -21.35
CA ALA A 310 0.69 -5.59 -22.30
C ALA A 310 -0.78 -6.04 -22.30
N TYR A 311 -1.62 -5.37 -21.52
CA TYR A 311 -3.05 -5.70 -21.39
C TYR A 311 -3.84 -5.43 -22.66
N ASP A 312 -3.38 -4.52 -23.50
CA ASP A 312 -3.91 -4.17 -24.81
C ASP A 312 -3.51 -5.15 -25.94
N GLU A 313 -2.54 -6.04 -25.64
CA GLU A 313 -2.02 -7.01 -26.62
C GLU A 313 -2.17 -8.44 -26.10
N HIS A 314 -3.38 -8.89 -25.89
CA HIS A 314 -3.69 -10.25 -25.43
C HIS A 314 -2.90 -10.71 -24.19
N HIS A 315 -2.56 -9.79 -23.29
CA HIS A 315 -1.75 -10.05 -22.09
C HIS A 315 -0.35 -10.60 -22.38
N HIS A 316 0.23 -10.22 -23.52
CA HIS A 316 1.61 -10.59 -23.85
C HIS A 316 2.58 -9.97 -22.85
N LEU A 317 3.71 -10.66 -22.64
CA LEU A 317 4.80 -10.12 -21.85
C LEU A 317 5.69 -9.23 -22.73
N ARG A 318 6.19 -8.15 -22.12
CA ARG A 318 7.19 -7.25 -22.73
C ARG A 318 8.39 -7.11 -21.82
N ILE A 319 9.56 -6.90 -22.44
CA ILE A 319 10.81 -6.64 -21.73
C ILE A 319 10.88 -5.14 -21.45
N THR A 320 11.09 -4.78 -20.19
CA THR A 320 11.30 -3.39 -19.79
C THR A 320 12.73 -2.93 -20.10
N PRO A 321 13.03 -1.60 -20.07
CA PRO A 321 14.41 -1.12 -20.17
C PRO A 321 15.34 -1.78 -19.12
N GLU A 322 14.87 -2.04 -17.91
CA GLU A 322 15.64 -2.74 -16.87
C GLU A 322 15.86 -4.23 -17.22
N GLY A 323 14.89 -4.88 -17.85
CA GLY A 323 15.05 -6.24 -18.39
C GLY A 323 16.10 -6.31 -19.49
N TYR A 324 16.17 -5.32 -20.34
CA TYR A 324 17.21 -5.23 -21.38
C TYR A 324 18.62 -5.09 -20.78
N LYS A 325 18.80 -4.39 -19.65
CA LYS A 325 20.09 -4.33 -18.94
C LYS A 325 20.54 -5.70 -18.43
N VAL A 326 19.59 -6.53 -17.93
CA VAL A 326 19.90 -7.91 -17.54
C VAL A 326 20.35 -8.74 -18.75
N LEU A 327 19.70 -8.54 -19.90
CA LEU A 327 19.95 -9.35 -21.09
C LEU A 327 21.25 -8.99 -21.79
N PHE A 328 21.60 -7.70 -21.87
CA PHE A 328 22.72 -7.21 -22.67
C PHE A 328 23.89 -6.64 -21.88
N GLU A 329 23.65 -6.13 -20.64
CA GLU A 329 24.67 -5.53 -19.81
C GLU A 329 25.09 -6.44 -18.64
N GLY A 330 24.42 -7.61 -18.49
CA GLY A 330 24.75 -8.57 -17.43
C GLY A 330 24.36 -8.11 -16.02
N LYS A 331 23.36 -7.19 -15.88
CA LYS A 331 22.88 -6.75 -14.58
C LYS A 331 22.43 -7.97 -13.74
N PRO A 332 22.98 -8.19 -12.52
CA PRO A 332 22.63 -9.36 -11.72
C PRO A 332 21.18 -9.32 -11.23
N VAL A 333 20.56 -10.51 -11.15
CA VAL A 333 19.18 -10.67 -10.68
C VAL A 333 19.15 -11.67 -9.52
N MET A 334 18.76 -11.18 -8.35
CA MET A 334 18.54 -12.03 -7.18
C MET A 334 17.09 -12.50 -7.15
N LEU A 335 16.90 -13.82 -7.17
CA LEU A 335 15.61 -14.48 -7.06
C LEU A 335 15.48 -15.17 -5.70
N ALA A 336 14.27 -15.21 -5.16
CA ALA A 336 13.99 -16.02 -3.97
C ALA A 336 13.65 -17.45 -4.38
N ALA A 337 14.03 -18.41 -3.54
CA ALA A 337 13.61 -19.80 -3.69
C ALA A 337 12.09 -19.92 -3.66
N SER A 338 11.52 -20.87 -4.41
CA SER A 338 10.08 -21.08 -4.47
C SER A 338 9.52 -21.39 -3.08
N LEU A 339 8.44 -20.70 -2.68
CA LEU A 339 7.78 -20.84 -1.37
C LEU A 339 7.31 -22.28 -1.07
N ARG A 340 7.27 -23.16 -2.06
CA ARG A 340 6.89 -24.57 -1.88
C ARG A 340 7.98 -25.45 -1.28
N SER A 341 9.24 -24.99 -1.25
CA SER A 341 10.34 -25.71 -0.61
C SER A 341 10.61 -25.30 0.84
N ALA A 342 9.92 -24.30 1.38
CA ALA A 342 10.16 -23.74 2.70
C ALA A 342 8.93 -23.86 3.62
N GLU A 343 8.45 -25.08 3.88
CA GLU A 343 7.59 -25.34 5.04
C GLU A 343 8.46 -25.55 6.29
N LYS A 344 9.01 -24.47 6.83
CA LYS A 344 9.49 -24.41 8.23
C LYS A 344 9.04 -23.09 8.85
N PRO A 345 8.45 -23.11 10.07
CA PRO A 345 8.05 -21.89 10.76
C PRO A 345 9.30 -21.09 11.14
N LEU A 346 9.45 -19.90 10.59
CA LEU A 346 10.51 -18.98 10.93
C LEU A 346 10.32 -18.46 12.37
N ALA A 347 11.25 -18.79 13.23
CA ALA A 347 11.38 -18.22 14.56
C ALA A 347 11.49 -16.69 14.48
N ARG A 348 10.62 -15.99 15.21
CA ARG A 348 10.63 -14.54 15.35
C ARG A 348 11.97 -14.07 15.95
N LYS A 349 12.85 -13.47 15.15
CA LYS A 349 13.92 -12.63 15.68
C LYS A 349 13.29 -11.36 16.24
N LYS A 350 13.46 -11.14 17.55
CA LYS A 350 13.14 -9.87 18.22
C LYS A 350 13.99 -8.76 17.62
N MET A 351 13.34 -7.65 17.25
CA MET A 351 14.04 -6.41 16.87
C MET A 351 14.81 -5.86 18.09
N PRO A 352 15.97 -5.24 17.87
CA PRO A 352 16.66 -4.51 18.93
C PRO A 352 15.82 -3.30 19.35
N ALA A 353 15.48 -3.21 20.61
CA ALA A 353 14.98 -2.01 21.25
C ALA A 353 16.20 -1.24 21.77
N GLU A 354 16.49 -0.08 21.19
CA GLU A 354 17.34 0.90 21.87
C GLU A 354 16.99 2.30 21.37
N ARG A 355 16.18 2.96 22.20
CA ARG A 355 16.21 4.40 22.49
C ARG A 355 15.60 4.55 23.86
N THR A 356 16.22 5.35 24.73
CA THR A 356 15.88 5.57 26.15
C THR A 356 14.38 5.76 26.33
N ALA A 357 13.74 4.83 27.05
CA ALA A 357 12.29 4.71 27.18
C ALA A 357 11.63 5.98 27.79
N GLY A 358 12.33 6.73 28.63
CA GLY A 358 11.78 7.88 29.35
C GLY A 358 11.57 9.14 28.50
N GLU A 359 12.46 9.48 27.55
CA GLU A 359 12.29 10.68 26.71
C GLU A 359 11.25 10.48 25.59
N LEU A 360 11.10 9.26 25.08
CA LEU A 360 10.06 8.90 24.11
C LEU A 360 8.68 8.95 24.75
N ASP A 361 8.53 8.51 25.99
CA ASP A 361 7.27 8.52 26.74
C ASP A 361 6.82 9.96 27.03
N ARG A 362 7.76 10.86 27.32
CA ARG A 362 7.50 12.28 27.62
C ARG A 362 7.04 13.06 26.39
N ARG A 363 7.69 12.87 25.24
CA ARG A 363 7.30 13.52 23.98
C ARG A 363 5.93 13.04 23.52
N GLU A 364 5.66 11.76 23.67
CA GLU A 364 4.35 11.19 23.36
C GLU A 364 3.27 11.76 24.30
N ALA A 365 3.54 11.91 25.58
CA ALA A 365 2.62 12.51 26.55
C ALA A 365 2.27 13.96 26.17
N LEU A 366 3.27 14.79 25.81
CA LEU A 366 3.03 16.16 25.34
C LEU A 366 2.24 16.17 24.04
N PHE A 367 2.57 15.31 23.09
CA PHE A 367 1.81 15.19 21.83
C PHE A 367 0.33 14.88 22.09
N GLN A 368 0.02 13.97 22.99
CA GLN A 368 -1.36 13.63 23.35
C GLN A 368 -2.09 14.81 24.03
N ARG A 369 -1.42 15.58 24.90
CA ARG A 369 -1.99 16.80 25.50
C ARG A 369 -2.30 17.86 24.43
N LEU A 370 -1.38 18.13 23.53
CA LEU A 370 -1.58 19.08 22.44
C LEU A 370 -2.72 18.63 21.47
N ARG A 371 -2.84 17.32 21.27
CA ARG A 371 -3.92 16.73 20.48
C ARG A 371 -5.29 16.92 21.14
N GLU A 372 -5.35 16.81 22.44
CA GLU A 372 -6.57 17.02 23.22
C GLU A 372 -6.98 18.48 23.26
N LEU A 373 -6.02 19.40 23.46
CA LEU A 373 -6.24 20.84 23.33
C LEU A 373 -6.78 21.22 21.94
N ARG A 374 -6.14 20.72 20.88
CA ARG A 374 -6.60 20.91 19.51
C ARG A 374 -8.04 20.44 19.31
N ARG A 375 -8.39 19.27 19.86
CA ARG A 375 -9.75 18.72 19.78
C ARG A 375 -10.77 19.62 20.46
N THR A 376 -10.44 20.15 21.64
CA THR A 376 -11.31 21.08 22.38
C THR A 376 -11.57 22.34 21.58
N ILE A 377 -10.51 22.95 21.02
CA ILE A 377 -10.64 24.15 20.17
C ILE A 377 -11.45 23.84 18.90
N ALA A 378 -11.21 22.69 18.27
CA ALA A 378 -11.92 22.28 17.06
C ALA A 378 -13.43 22.14 17.28
N VAL A 379 -13.85 21.60 18.44
CA VAL A 379 -15.27 21.51 18.83
C VAL A 379 -15.88 22.90 19.03
N GLN A 380 -15.16 23.81 19.69
CA GLN A 380 -15.62 25.21 19.90
C GLN A 380 -15.77 25.97 18.60
N GLU A 381 -14.85 25.80 17.66
CA GLU A 381 -14.83 26.47 16.37
C GLU A 381 -15.74 25.79 15.32
N GLY A 382 -16.25 24.60 15.58
CA GLY A 382 -17.07 23.83 14.62
C GLY A 382 -16.28 23.36 13.39
N VAL A 383 -14.96 23.18 13.53
CA VAL A 383 -14.07 22.77 12.42
C VAL A 383 -13.37 21.43 12.72
N PRO A 384 -13.01 20.66 11.68
CA PRO A 384 -12.19 19.46 11.87
C PRO A 384 -10.84 19.78 12.54
N PRO A 385 -10.35 18.94 13.47
CA PRO A 385 -9.11 19.22 14.23
C PRO A 385 -7.87 19.50 13.37
N TYR A 386 -7.72 18.86 12.22
CA TYR A 386 -6.58 19.09 11.32
C TYR A 386 -6.56 20.48 10.66
N VAL A 387 -7.66 21.21 10.67
CA VAL A 387 -7.75 22.60 10.16
C VAL A 387 -6.98 23.54 11.07
N ILE A 388 -6.99 23.30 12.39
CA ILE A 388 -6.23 24.07 13.38
C ILE A 388 -4.74 23.82 13.18
N PHE A 389 -4.28 22.61 13.49
CA PHE A 389 -2.93 22.17 13.21
C PHE A 389 -2.92 20.71 12.77
N HIS A 390 -2.04 20.36 11.81
CA HIS A 390 -1.80 18.97 11.44
C HIS A 390 -1.08 18.21 12.56
N ASP A 391 -1.19 16.88 12.57
CA ASP A 391 -0.46 16.06 13.53
C ASP A 391 1.06 16.25 13.40
N SER A 392 1.58 16.48 12.19
CA SER A 392 3.00 16.81 11.95
C SER A 392 3.45 18.09 12.68
N THR A 393 2.59 19.11 12.70
CA THR A 393 2.84 20.35 13.44
C THR A 393 2.86 20.09 14.95
N LEU A 394 1.89 19.33 15.47
CA LEU A 394 1.86 18.98 16.89
C LEU A 394 3.04 18.08 17.29
N GLN A 395 3.46 17.18 16.41
CA GLN A 395 4.63 16.35 16.64
C GLN A 395 5.92 17.20 16.71
N GLU A 396 6.08 18.16 15.79
CA GLU A 396 7.21 19.07 15.80
C GLU A 396 7.20 19.97 17.06
N MET A 397 6.02 20.41 17.54
CA MET A 397 5.87 21.11 18.82
C MET A 397 6.29 20.22 20.01
N ALA A 398 5.90 18.96 20.03
CA ALA A 398 6.26 18.01 21.07
C ALA A 398 7.76 17.66 21.06
N ASP A 399 8.36 17.57 19.88
CA ASP A 399 9.79 17.25 19.70
C ASP A 399 10.69 18.42 20.09
N ARG A 400 10.31 19.67 19.69
CA ARG A 400 11.13 20.89 19.90
C ARG A 400 10.80 21.63 21.20
N GLN A 401 9.61 21.41 21.76
CA GLN A 401 9.14 22.07 22.98
C GLN A 401 9.36 23.58 22.99
N PRO A 402 8.81 24.33 22.03
CA PRO A 402 9.02 25.77 21.92
C PRO A 402 8.52 26.50 23.17
N LEU A 403 9.35 27.40 23.74
CA LEU A 403 9.02 28.15 24.96
C LEU A 403 8.82 29.65 24.67
N SER A 404 9.05 30.08 23.45
CA SER A 404 8.87 31.49 23.03
C SER A 404 8.05 31.59 21.75
N VAL A 405 7.49 32.77 21.52
CA VAL A 405 6.79 33.12 20.27
C VAL A 405 7.67 32.88 19.03
N ALA A 406 8.93 33.28 19.13
CA ALA A 406 9.89 33.13 18.05
C ALA A 406 10.15 31.66 17.69
N ASP A 407 10.18 30.77 18.69
CA ASP A 407 10.36 29.33 18.48
C ASP A 407 9.10 28.70 17.90
N MET A 408 7.91 29.14 18.32
CA MET A 408 6.63 28.68 17.76
C MET A 408 6.50 29.01 16.28
N LEU A 409 6.90 30.19 15.85
CA LEU A 409 6.84 30.61 14.45
C LEU A 409 7.85 29.86 13.55
N ARG A 410 8.82 29.15 14.13
CA ARG A 410 9.74 28.25 13.42
C ARG A 410 9.18 26.83 13.22
N ILE A 411 8.05 26.51 13.83
CA ILE A 411 7.40 25.22 13.67
C ILE A 411 6.67 25.18 12.33
N SER A 412 6.89 24.13 11.55
CA SER A 412 6.22 23.93 10.26
C SER A 412 4.71 23.89 10.42
N GLY A 413 4.00 24.74 9.68
CA GLY A 413 2.53 24.83 9.75
C GLY A 413 1.99 25.83 10.79
N VAL A 414 2.88 26.54 11.51
CA VAL A 414 2.54 27.68 12.37
C VAL A 414 2.87 28.97 11.62
N GLY A 415 1.95 29.40 10.74
CA GLY A 415 2.05 30.72 10.09
C GLY A 415 1.40 31.81 10.94
N GLU A 416 1.66 33.09 10.61
CA GLU A 416 1.17 34.26 11.37
C GLU A 416 -0.32 34.17 11.71
N ARG A 417 -1.19 33.90 10.72
CA ARG A 417 -2.65 33.77 10.93
C ARG A 417 -3.05 32.68 11.92
N LYS A 418 -2.34 31.55 11.91
CA LYS A 418 -2.60 30.46 12.85
C LYS A 418 -2.00 30.72 14.21
N TRP A 419 -0.88 31.43 14.24
CA TRP A 419 -0.30 31.94 15.48
C TRP A 419 -1.24 32.90 16.20
N GLU A 420 -1.73 33.93 15.53
CA GLU A 420 -2.69 34.91 16.09
C GLU A 420 -3.94 34.26 16.66
N ARG A 421 -4.44 33.21 16.02
CA ARG A 421 -5.71 32.61 16.38
C ARG A 421 -5.57 31.50 17.45
N TYR A 422 -4.52 30.72 17.38
CA TYR A 422 -4.38 29.52 18.21
C TYR A 422 -3.03 29.41 18.93
N GLY A 423 -1.98 30.03 18.40
CA GLY A 423 -0.59 29.79 18.80
C GLY A 423 -0.33 30.00 20.30
N MET A 424 -0.94 31.02 20.90
CA MET A 424 -0.77 31.31 22.33
C MET A 424 -1.28 30.19 23.21
N LEU A 425 -2.41 29.57 22.89
CA LEU A 425 -2.98 28.47 23.67
C LEU A 425 -2.06 27.24 23.67
N PHE A 426 -1.46 26.93 22.52
CA PHE A 426 -0.51 25.82 22.42
C PHE A 426 0.81 26.12 23.10
N LEU A 427 1.31 27.35 23.02
CA LEU A 427 2.52 27.78 23.71
C LEU A 427 2.37 27.66 25.22
N LEU A 428 1.25 28.12 25.77
CA LEU A 428 0.94 28.02 27.21
C LEU A 428 0.88 26.55 27.67
N GLU A 429 0.24 25.69 26.90
CA GLU A 429 0.16 24.25 27.23
C GLU A 429 1.53 23.60 27.24
N ILE A 430 2.41 23.95 26.30
CA ILE A 430 3.79 23.45 26.25
C ILE A 430 4.59 23.98 27.45
N GLN A 431 4.48 25.28 27.76
CA GLN A 431 5.17 25.87 28.91
C GLN A 431 4.72 25.25 30.23
N GLN A 432 3.43 25.00 30.42
CA GLN A 432 2.88 24.31 31.61
C GLN A 432 3.39 22.88 31.72
N PHE A 433 3.45 22.16 30.61
CA PHE A 433 3.97 20.80 30.58
C PHE A 433 5.45 20.75 30.97
N VAL A 434 6.27 21.65 30.43
CA VAL A 434 7.70 21.72 30.70
C VAL A 434 8.01 22.20 32.12
N SER A 435 7.23 23.19 32.65
CA SER A 435 7.43 23.71 34.01
C SER A 435 6.88 22.82 35.11
N GLY A 436 5.79 22.07 34.87
CA GLY A 436 5.23 21.13 35.81
C GLY A 436 6.18 19.98 36.17
N ASP A 437 7.00 19.55 35.21
CA ASP A 437 8.02 18.54 35.41
C ASP A 437 9.27 19.04 36.17
N SER A 438 9.51 20.37 36.15
CA SER A 438 10.62 20.96 36.92
C SER A 438 10.32 20.94 38.45
N ALA A 439 9.04 20.89 38.81
CA ALA A 439 8.60 20.82 40.21
C ALA A 439 8.62 19.38 40.80
N GLU A 440 8.40 18.34 39.96
CA GLU A 440 8.47 16.95 40.44
C GLU A 440 9.92 16.41 40.56
N ASN A 441 10.88 16.97 39.81
CA ASN A 441 12.31 16.62 39.90
C ASN A 441 13.07 17.42 40.98
N ALA A 442 12.44 18.36 41.67
CA ALA A 442 13.01 19.17 42.77
C ALA A 442 12.43 18.80 44.14
N GLY A 443 12.03 17.56 44.37
CA GLY A 443 11.64 17.02 45.67
C GLY A 443 12.86 16.58 46.48
N PRO A 444 12.80 16.64 47.81
CA PRO A 444 13.90 16.85 48.74
C PRO A 444 14.93 15.71 48.81
#